data_ce3c5f5c4ab3416960f2a531e49a4f78
#
_entry.id   ce3c5f5c4ab3416960f2a531e49a4f78
#
_cell.length_a   1.000
_cell.length_b   1.000
_cell.length_c   1.000
_cell.angle_alpha   90.00
_cell.angle_beta   90.00
_cell.angle_gamma   90.00
#
_symmetry.space_group_name_H-M   'P 1'
#
loop_
_entity.id
_entity.type
_entity.pdbx_description
1 polymer ?
#
loop_
_entity_poly.entity_id
_entity_poly.type
_entity_poly.pdbx_seq_one_letter_code
_entity_poly.pdbx_strand_id
1 'polypeptide(L)'
;MSHFNYIDLFGFLAALLTTIAFLPQLYKTWETKSADDVSLIMLILFITGLICWIIYGVKIHSIPILVANIVTFIFNFMILILKLSYNKKKIISSFFYIY
;
A
#
# COMPACT_ATOMS: atom_id res chain seq x y z
N MET A 1 17.51 0.18 -18.67
CA MET A 1 18.00 0.73 -17.40
C MET A 1 19.49 1.02 -17.39
N SER A 2 20.10 1.05 -18.54
CA SER A 2 21.55 1.24 -18.62
C SER A 2 22.02 2.63 -18.26
N HIS A 3 21.12 3.62 -18.27
CA HIS A 3 21.51 5.00 -18.00
C HIS A 3 20.59 5.62 -16.96
N PHE A 4 21.19 6.04 -15.85
CA PHE A 4 20.52 6.86 -14.85
C PHE A 4 20.67 8.32 -15.29
N ASN A 5 19.56 9.07 -15.33
CA ASN A 5 19.57 10.48 -15.66
C ASN A 5 18.76 11.30 -14.65
N TYR A 6 18.76 12.64 -14.81
CA TYR A 6 18.08 13.49 -13.84
C TYR A 6 16.56 13.28 -13.83
N ILE A 7 15.99 12.76 -14.91
CA ILE A 7 14.57 12.42 -14.94
C ILE A 7 14.29 11.26 -13.97
N ASP A 8 15.19 10.27 -13.93
CA ASP A 8 15.10 9.17 -12.97
C ASP A 8 15.17 9.70 -11.53
N LEU A 9 15.93 10.77 -11.29
CA LEU A 9 15.99 11.37 -9.97
C LEU A 9 14.62 11.86 -9.50
N PHE A 10 13.84 12.48 -10.38
CA PHE A 10 12.47 12.87 -10.05
C PHE A 10 11.60 11.66 -9.73
N GLY A 11 11.80 10.56 -10.45
CA GLY A 11 11.09 9.32 -10.16
C GLY A 11 11.42 8.80 -8.76
N PHE A 12 12.68 8.78 -8.38
CA PHE A 12 13.09 8.34 -7.05
C PHE A 12 12.60 9.28 -5.96
N LEU A 13 12.63 10.61 -6.19
CA LEU A 13 12.10 11.57 -5.24
C LEU A 13 10.59 11.37 -5.04
N ALA A 14 9.86 11.19 -6.12
CA ALA A 14 8.43 10.91 -6.04
C ALA A 14 8.17 9.63 -5.25
N ALA A 15 8.94 8.59 -5.52
CA ALA A 15 8.83 7.32 -4.81
C ALA A 15 9.07 7.51 -3.31
N LEU A 16 10.10 8.25 -2.95
CA LEU A 16 10.43 8.51 -1.54
C LEU A 16 9.31 9.28 -0.84
N LEU A 17 8.84 10.36 -1.47
CA LEU A 17 7.81 11.21 -0.88
C LEU A 17 6.49 10.47 -0.72
N THR A 18 6.07 9.71 -1.74
CA THR A 18 4.81 8.98 -1.66
C THR A 18 4.90 7.83 -0.66
N THR A 19 6.06 7.19 -0.56
CA THR A 19 6.28 6.13 0.43
C THR A 19 6.19 6.69 1.85
N ILE A 20 6.86 7.81 2.11
CA ILE A 20 6.82 8.46 3.42
C ILE A 20 5.38 8.87 3.76
N ALA A 21 4.61 9.30 2.77
CA ALA A 21 3.22 9.70 2.98
C ALA A 21 2.34 8.56 3.49
N PHE A 22 2.65 7.31 3.15
CA PHE A 22 1.89 6.15 3.63
C PHE A 22 2.24 5.75 5.04
N LEU A 23 3.42 6.11 5.54
CA LEU A 23 3.86 5.67 6.87
C LEU A 23 2.93 6.14 8.01
N PRO A 24 2.48 7.40 8.04
CA PRO A 24 1.55 7.81 9.09
C PRO A 24 0.26 7.03 9.09
N GLN A 25 -0.28 6.71 7.91
CA GLN A 25 -1.51 5.93 7.79
C GLN A 25 -1.32 4.52 8.31
N LEU A 26 -0.22 3.88 7.92
CA LEU A 26 0.11 2.53 8.38
C LEU A 26 0.30 2.51 9.90
N TYR A 27 1.06 3.48 10.43
CA TYR A 27 1.30 3.59 11.86
C TYR A 27 0.00 3.80 12.63
N LYS A 28 -0.86 4.69 12.15
CA LYS A 28 -2.13 4.97 12.79
C LYS A 28 -3.03 3.74 12.79
N THR A 29 -3.09 3.03 11.68
CA THR A 29 -3.88 1.80 11.57
C THR A 29 -3.40 0.76 12.58
N TRP A 30 -2.08 0.60 12.69
CA TRP A 30 -1.51 -0.37 13.60
C TRP A 30 -1.71 0.03 15.06
N GLU A 31 -1.52 1.31 15.38
CA GLU A 31 -1.64 1.81 16.76
C GLU A 31 -3.09 1.78 17.25
N THR A 32 -4.02 2.23 16.43
CA THR A 32 -5.44 2.28 16.83
C THR A 32 -6.13 0.93 16.69
N LYS A 33 -5.49 -0.03 16.03
CA LYS A 33 -6.06 -1.34 15.74
C LYS A 33 -7.40 -1.22 15.02
N SER A 34 -7.49 -0.24 14.14
CA SER A 34 -8.69 0.05 13.36
C SER A 34 -8.30 0.52 11.97
N ALA A 35 -8.99 0.02 10.98
CA ALA A 35 -8.88 0.44 9.60
C ALA A 35 -10.26 0.81 9.03
N ASP A 36 -11.15 1.28 9.89
CA ASP A 36 -12.51 1.61 9.51
C ASP A 36 -12.57 2.72 8.46
N ASP A 37 -11.60 3.65 8.50
CA ASP A 37 -11.54 4.76 7.55
C ASP A 37 -10.96 4.34 6.19
N VAL A 38 -10.44 3.13 6.08
CA VAL A 38 -9.84 2.64 4.85
C VAL A 38 -10.84 1.78 4.10
N SER A 39 -11.16 2.16 2.87
CA SER A 39 -12.08 1.41 2.03
C SER A 39 -11.42 0.13 1.53
N LEU A 40 -12.07 -1.01 1.76
CA LEU A 40 -11.59 -2.29 1.25
C LEU A 40 -11.57 -2.32 -0.28
N ILE A 41 -12.60 -1.77 -0.91
CA ILE A 41 -12.67 -1.72 -2.38
C ILE A 41 -11.54 -0.88 -2.94
N MET A 42 -11.26 0.27 -2.32
CA MET A 42 -10.14 1.11 -2.76
C MET A 42 -8.80 0.41 -2.61
N LEU A 43 -8.60 -0.32 -1.51
CA LEU A 43 -7.37 -1.09 -1.30
C LEU A 43 -7.18 -2.13 -2.41
N ILE A 44 -8.24 -2.87 -2.72
CA ILE A 44 -8.16 -3.91 -3.75
C ILE A 44 -7.86 -3.30 -5.12
N LEU A 45 -8.57 -2.22 -5.46
CA LEU A 45 -8.34 -1.53 -6.73
C LEU A 45 -6.92 -0.97 -6.80
N PHE A 46 -6.46 -0.36 -5.72
CA PHE A 46 -5.13 0.23 -5.66
C PHE A 46 -4.04 -0.84 -5.79
N ILE A 47 -4.17 -1.95 -5.07
CA ILE A 47 -3.21 -3.06 -5.15
C ILE A 47 -3.19 -3.65 -6.56
N THR A 48 -4.34 -3.80 -7.19
CA THR A 48 -4.43 -4.27 -8.58
C THR A 48 -3.68 -3.32 -9.51
N GLY A 49 -3.88 -2.02 -9.33
CA GLY A 49 -3.17 -1.01 -10.12
C GLY A 49 -1.65 -1.07 -9.89
N LEU A 50 -1.21 -1.30 -8.66
CA LEU A 50 0.20 -1.43 -8.35
C LEU A 50 0.83 -2.64 -9.05
N ILE A 51 0.11 -3.76 -9.09
CA ILE A 51 0.57 -4.95 -9.81
C ILE A 51 0.75 -4.63 -11.29
N CYS A 52 -0.22 -3.93 -11.88
CA CYS A 52 -0.11 -3.52 -13.28
C CYS A 52 1.09 -2.61 -13.51
N TRP A 53 1.34 -1.64 -12.60
CA TRP A 53 2.48 -0.75 -12.70
C TRP A 53 3.81 -1.49 -12.56
N ILE A 54 3.87 -2.51 -11.70
CA ILE A 54 5.08 -3.31 -11.53
C ILE A 54 5.37 -4.07 -12.83
N ILE A 55 4.36 -4.68 -13.44
CA ILE A 55 4.51 -5.37 -14.72
C ILE A 55 5.00 -4.38 -15.79
N TYR A 56 4.39 -3.21 -15.86
CA TYR A 56 4.81 -2.18 -16.80
C TYR A 56 6.25 -1.74 -16.55
N GLY A 57 6.61 -1.51 -15.29
CA GLY A 57 7.96 -1.10 -14.92
C GLY A 57 9.01 -2.14 -15.31
N VAL A 58 8.70 -3.42 -15.16
CA VAL A 58 9.59 -4.50 -15.61
C VAL A 58 9.79 -4.43 -17.11
N LYS A 59 8.70 -4.25 -17.85
CA LYS A 59 8.75 -4.25 -19.33
C LYS A 59 9.56 -3.07 -19.88
N ILE A 60 9.47 -1.91 -19.26
CA ILE A 60 10.23 -0.73 -19.71
C ILE A 60 11.56 -0.55 -18.97
N HIS A 61 11.90 -1.48 -18.10
CA HIS A 61 13.16 -1.45 -17.33
C HIS A 61 13.32 -0.16 -16.52
N SER A 62 12.26 0.26 -15.80
CA SER A 62 12.30 1.47 -14.97
C SER A 62 12.50 1.12 -13.52
N ILE A 63 13.68 1.42 -12.99
CA ILE A 63 13.96 1.20 -11.57
C ILE A 63 13.09 2.09 -10.66
N PRO A 64 12.92 3.39 -10.94
CA PRO A 64 12.06 4.22 -10.08
C PRO A 64 10.63 3.69 -9.98
N ILE A 65 10.04 3.28 -11.09
CA ILE A 65 8.68 2.73 -11.09
C ILE A 65 8.61 1.43 -10.28
N LEU A 66 9.60 0.55 -10.47
CA LEU A 66 9.63 -0.72 -9.76
C LEU A 66 9.77 -0.51 -8.25
N VAL A 67 10.73 0.30 -7.82
CA VAL A 67 10.96 0.55 -6.40
C VAL A 67 9.72 1.18 -5.76
N ALA A 68 9.18 2.23 -6.38
CA ALA A 68 8.02 2.94 -5.86
C ALA A 68 6.83 2.00 -5.66
N ASN A 69 6.53 1.22 -6.69
CA ASN A 69 5.31 0.42 -6.67
C ASN A 69 5.45 -0.84 -5.82
N ILE A 70 6.66 -1.41 -5.73
CA ILE A 70 6.88 -2.56 -4.85
C ILE A 70 6.74 -2.15 -3.39
N VAL A 71 7.37 -1.03 -2.99
CA VAL A 71 7.27 -0.56 -1.60
C VAL A 71 5.83 -0.18 -1.26
N THR A 72 5.15 0.53 -2.16
CA THR A 72 3.76 0.90 -1.95
C THR A 72 2.86 -0.33 -1.87
N PHE A 73 3.13 -1.34 -2.69
CA PHE A 73 2.41 -2.60 -2.65
C PHE A 73 2.53 -3.26 -1.27
N ILE A 74 3.76 -3.32 -0.73
CA ILE A 74 3.99 -3.93 0.57
C ILE A 74 3.19 -3.19 1.65
N PHE A 75 3.23 -1.86 1.66
CA PHE A 75 2.52 -1.07 2.66
C PHE A 75 1.00 -1.25 2.53
N ASN A 76 0.47 -1.22 1.32
CA ASN A 76 -0.96 -1.40 1.11
C ASN A 76 -1.42 -2.80 1.44
N PHE A 77 -0.58 -3.79 1.16
CA PHE A 77 -0.88 -5.17 1.51
C PHE A 77 -0.93 -5.35 3.03
N MET A 78 -0.01 -4.71 3.75
CA MET A 78 -0.03 -4.72 5.21
C MET A 78 -1.31 -4.07 5.75
N ILE A 79 -1.72 -2.94 5.18
CA ILE A 79 -2.97 -2.28 5.57
C ILE A 79 -4.16 -3.21 5.29
N LEU A 80 -4.16 -3.88 4.16
CA LEU A 80 -5.23 -4.83 3.81
C LEU A 80 -5.32 -5.95 4.84
N ILE A 81 -4.19 -6.53 5.20
CA ILE A 81 -4.17 -7.61 6.21
C ILE A 81 -4.71 -7.10 7.55
N LEU A 82 -4.28 -5.91 7.98
CA LEU A 82 -4.74 -5.33 9.23
C LEU A 82 -6.25 -5.06 9.17
N LYS A 83 -6.74 -4.53 8.06
CA LYS A 83 -8.16 -4.25 7.90
C LYS A 83 -9.00 -5.53 8.00
N LEU A 84 -8.59 -6.57 7.31
CA LEU A 84 -9.31 -7.84 7.34
C LEU A 84 -9.27 -8.47 8.73
N SER A 85 -8.11 -8.38 9.40
CA SER A 85 -7.96 -8.90 10.75
C SER A 85 -8.84 -8.16 11.75
N TYR A 86 -8.87 -6.84 11.69
CA TYR A 86 -9.68 -6.03 12.60
C TYR A 86 -11.17 -6.20 12.33
N ASN A 87 -11.57 -6.29 11.07
CA ASN A 87 -12.97 -6.54 10.73
C ASN A 87 -13.43 -7.89 11.27
N LYS A 88 -12.60 -8.92 11.16
CA LYS A 88 -12.91 -10.23 11.69
C LYS A 88 -13.11 -10.19 13.21
N LYS A 89 -12.20 -9.53 13.93
CA LYS A 89 -12.32 -9.37 15.38
C LYS A 89 -13.58 -8.61 15.77
N LYS A 90 -13.92 -7.58 15.03
CA LYS A 90 -15.09 -6.76 15.28
C LYS A 90 -16.38 -7.59 15.11
N ILE A 91 -16.45 -8.39 14.07
CA ILE A 91 -17.60 -9.26 13.83
C ILE A 91 -17.72 -10.29 14.94
N ILE A 92 -16.63 -10.91 15.35
CA ILE A 92 -16.63 -11.89 16.44
C ILE A 92 -17.08 -11.24 17.75
N SER A 93 -16.57 -10.07 18.07
CA SER A 93 -16.97 -9.33 19.27
C SER A 93 -18.46 -9.02 19.26
N SER A 94 -18.98 -8.53 18.14
CA SER A 94 -20.41 -8.24 18.01
C SER A 94 -21.24 -9.50 18.22
N PHE A 95 -20.77 -10.61 17.69
CA PHE A 95 -21.46 -11.88 17.86
C PHE A 95 -21.54 -12.28 19.33
N PHE A 96 -20.44 -12.12 20.06
CA PHE A 96 -20.40 -12.43 21.48
C PHE A 96 -21.30 -11.52 22.33
N TYR A 97 -21.40 -10.24 21.96
CA TYR A 97 -22.23 -9.30 22.70
C TYR A 97 -23.73 -9.53 22.50
N ILE A 98 -24.12 -10.19 21.45
CA ILE A 98 -25.54 -10.51 21.21
C ILE A 98 -26.02 -11.61 22.14
N TYR A 99 -25.14 -12.52 22.52
CA TYR A 99 -25.43 -13.64 23.39
C TYR A 99 -24.92 -13.41 24.81
#